data_78be9a6b6e89a6f0b876ed979390c6f0
#
_entry.id   78be9a6b6e89a6f0b876ed979390c6f0
#
_cell.length_a   1.000
_cell.length_b   1.000
_cell.length_c   1.000
_cell.angle_alpha   90.00
_cell.angle_beta   90.00
_cell.angle_gamma   90.00
#
_symmetry.space_group_name_H-M   'P 1'
#
loop_
_entity.id
_entity.type
_entity.pdbx_description
1 polymer ?
#
loop_
_entity_poly.entity_id
_entity_poly.type
_entity_poly.pdbx_seq_one_letter_code
_entity_poly.pdbx_strand_id
1 'polypeptide(L)'
;MHVKFLETLDWSILIAYFLILIAIGIWASSKRKKGSSLFLAENSLKWYHIGFSMWGTNVGPSMLIASASAGFTTGIVSGNYAWYAFVFICLLAFVFAPRYLGSRITTLPEFMGKRFGQSTRNILAWYTIITILISWLALTLFAGGVLIRQVFDIPMWQSALLLLVISAFFTMLGGLKAVAYTNVYQMILLIVVSATLAIMGIYKVGGVGALVDAVPADYWNLFRSNDDPAFPWLPIILGYPIMGVWFWCTDQSMVQPVLAAKNLKEGQMGTNFTGWLKILDVPLYILPGIICLALFPQLENPDEAYMTMVTHLFPVGMVGLVLAVLTAALVSTVGSALNALSTVFTMDIYVKKIRPQAKQREIIRMGQVVTVVGALISVIITIAIDSIKGLNLFNVFQSVLGFIAPPMAAVFLFGVFWKRTTTLAANMALTLGTVFSIGVGILYLWVFPAEQYNAWPHFMLLSFYLFVIIGIGMIVVSLWDKSPQLGILNMEKIEDKPARIVLILWGLLIVTMIGLYIFFNGH
;
A
#
# COMPACT_ATOMS: atom_id res chain seq x y z
N MET A 1 27.50 12.51 4.89
CA MET A 1 27.89 12.17 3.51
C MET A 1 27.43 13.29 2.58
N HIS A 2 28.34 13.99 1.87
CA HIS A 2 27.90 14.98 0.89
C HIS A 2 27.32 14.20 -0.30
N VAL A 3 26.00 14.28 -0.49
CA VAL A 3 25.34 13.77 -1.70
C VAL A 3 26.01 14.45 -2.88
N LYS A 4 26.51 13.66 -3.83
CA LYS A 4 27.10 14.16 -5.07
C LYS A 4 26.09 15.14 -5.70
N PHE A 5 26.49 16.41 -5.87
CA PHE A 5 25.63 17.40 -6.51
C PHE A 5 25.16 16.83 -7.85
N LEU A 6 23.85 16.93 -8.10
CA LEU A 6 23.26 16.53 -9.38
C LEU A 6 23.96 17.30 -10.50
N GLU A 7 24.52 16.58 -11.46
CA GLU A 7 25.12 17.18 -12.62
C GLU A 7 24.06 17.61 -13.64
N THR A 8 24.44 18.41 -14.61
CA THR A 8 23.49 18.93 -15.65
C THR A 8 22.75 17.80 -16.36
N LEU A 9 23.40 16.65 -16.56
CA LEU A 9 22.78 15.49 -17.19
C LEU A 9 21.68 14.88 -16.30
N ASP A 10 21.89 14.79 -14.98
CA ASP A 10 20.88 14.29 -14.03
C ASP A 10 19.63 15.17 -14.04
N TRP A 11 19.81 16.50 -14.02
CA TRP A 11 18.71 17.45 -14.14
C TRP A 11 17.96 17.33 -15.47
N SER A 12 18.69 17.15 -16.57
CA SER A 12 18.08 16.98 -17.90
C SER A 12 17.21 15.74 -17.96
N ILE A 13 17.67 14.62 -17.40
CA ILE A 13 16.92 13.36 -17.34
C ILE A 13 15.70 13.49 -16.43
N LEU A 14 15.85 14.13 -15.25
CA LEU A 14 14.76 14.38 -14.33
C LEU A 14 13.64 15.20 -14.99
N ILE A 15 14.01 16.31 -15.66
CA ILE A 15 13.05 17.18 -16.37
C ILE A 15 12.38 16.40 -17.51
N ALA A 16 13.14 15.70 -18.34
CA ALA A 16 12.60 14.90 -19.45
C ALA A 16 11.59 13.85 -18.94
N TYR A 17 11.91 13.18 -17.84
CA TYR A 17 11.03 12.24 -17.20
C TYR A 17 9.68 12.87 -16.79
N PHE A 18 9.71 14.01 -16.10
CA PHE A 18 8.48 14.71 -15.68
C PHE A 18 7.67 15.22 -16.87
N LEU A 19 8.32 15.69 -17.93
CA LEU A 19 7.62 16.09 -19.16
C LEU A 19 6.89 14.92 -19.82
N ILE A 20 7.53 13.74 -19.89
CA ILE A 20 6.89 12.52 -20.39
C ILE A 20 5.71 12.12 -19.49
N LEU A 21 5.88 12.17 -18.18
CA LEU A 21 4.83 11.84 -17.22
C LEU A 21 3.61 12.76 -17.39
N ILE A 22 3.84 14.08 -17.50
CA ILE A 22 2.79 15.07 -17.76
C ILE A 22 2.09 14.78 -19.09
N ALA A 23 2.85 14.49 -20.14
CA ALA A 23 2.28 14.18 -21.46
C ALA A 23 1.37 12.94 -21.42
N ILE A 24 1.79 11.85 -20.72
CA ILE A 24 0.98 10.66 -20.51
C ILE A 24 -0.30 10.99 -19.72
N GLY A 25 -0.20 11.78 -18.64
CA GLY A 25 -1.33 12.20 -17.83
C GLY A 25 -2.36 13.01 -18.64
N ILE A 26 -1.90 13.99 -19.42
CA ILE A 26 -2.76 14.80 -20.30
C ILE A 26 -3.41 13.93 -21.39
N TRP A 27 -2.63 13.05 -22.04
CA TRP A 27 -3.14 12.13 -23.05
C TRP A 27 -4.20 11.16 -22.48
N ALA A 28 -3.97 10.59 -21.31
CA ALA A 28 -4.94 9.73 -20.65
C ALA A 28 -6.22 10.50 -20.26
N SER A 29 -6.07 11.77 -19.82
CA SER A 29 -7.19 12.65 -19.50
C SER A 29 -8.00 13.02 -20.74
N SER A 30 -7.35 13.29 -21.89
CA SER A 30 -8.02 13.67 -23.14
C SER A 30 -8.89 12.54 -23.71
N LYS A 31 -8.55 11.29 -23.42
CA LYS A 31 -9.35 10.11 -23.79
C LYS A 31 -10.56 9.86 -22.88
N ARG A 32 -10.77 10.67 -21.85
CA ARG A 32 -11.94 10.56 -20.97
C ARG A 32 -13.19 11.11 -21.68
N LYS A 33 -14.29 10.37 -21.60
CA LYS A 33 -15.58 10.85 -22.12
C LYS A 33 -16.06 12.06 -21.32
N LYS A 34 -16.60 13.08 -21.99
CA LYS A 34 -17.18 14.25 -21.33
C LYS A 34 -18.29 13.82 -20.38
N GLY A 35 -18.18 14.22 -19.11
CA GLY A 35 -19.16 13.89 -18.06
C GLY A 35 -19.00 12.51 -17.41
N SER A 36 -17.95 11.74 -17.74
CA SER A 36 -17.65 10.48 -17.06
C SER A 36 -17.09 10.67 -15.66
N SER A 37 -17.28 9.65 -14.82
CA SER A 37 -16.75 9.65 -13.44
C SER A 37 -15.23 9.72 -13.39
N LEU A 38 -14.70 10.56 -12.50
CA LEU A 38 -13.27 10.62 -12.17
C LEU A 38 -12.80 9.36 -11.41
N PHE A 39 -13.72 8.64 -10.76
CA PHE A 39 -13.39 7.76 -9.66
C PHE A 39 -13.10 6.32 -10.07
N LEU A 40 -13.76 5.81 -11.12
CA LEU A 40 -13.65 4.42 -11.57
C LEU A 40 -13.13 4.27 -13.01
N ALA A 41 -12.44 5.26 -13.56
CA ALA A 41 -11.84 5.20 -14.90
C ALA A 41 -12.81 4.64 -15.98
N GLU A 42 -14.12 4.94 -15.85
CA GLU A 42 -15.19 4.45 -16.75
C GLU A 42 -15.33 2.91 -16.77
N ASN A 43 -14.89 2.21 -15.73
CA ASN A 43 -14.80 0.75 -15.68
C ASN A 43 -14.09 0.17 -16.92
N SER A 44 -12.95 0.74 -17.29
CA SER A 44 -12.23 0.42 -18.52
C SER A 44 -10.84 -0.16 -18.29
N LEU A 45 -10.41 -0.30 -17.03
CA LEU A 45 -9.08 -0.79 -16.72
C LEU A 45 -8.91 -2.25 -17.12
N LYS A 46 -7.80 -2.53 -17.80
CA LYS A 46 -7.34 -3.86 -18.14
C LYS A 46 -6.38 -4.38 -17.07
N TRP A 47 -6.13 -5.68 -17.07
CA TRP A 47 -5.32 -6.38 -16.09
C TRP A 47 -3.96 -5.73 -15.79
N TYR A 48 -3.24 -5.26 -16.80
CA TYR A 48 -1.92 -4.63 -16.59
C TYR A 48 -2.02 -3.24 -15.94
N HIS A 49 -3.05 -2.45 -16.24
CA HIS A 49 -3.29 -1.20 -15.52
C HIS A 49 -3.61 -1.46 -14.04
N ILE A 50 -4.43 -2.47 -13.76
CA ILE A 50 -4.81 -2.85 -12.41
C ILE A 50 -3.57 -3.33 -11.65
N GLY A 51 -2.79 -4.25 -12.24
CA GLY A 51 -1.61 -4.81 -11.60
C GLY A 51 -0.54 -3.78 -11.30
N PHE A 52 -0.15 -2.98 -12.28
CA PHE A 52 0.83 -1.90 -12.05
C PHE A 52 0.29 -0.81 -11.10
N SER A 53 -1.02 -0.53 -11.11
CA SER A 53 -1.60 0.46 -10.19
C SER A 53 -1.59 -0.04 -8.75
N MET A 54 -2.00 -1.28 -8.50
CA MET A 54 -1.96 -1.88 -7.17
C MET A 54 -0.52 -1.97 -6.65
N TRP A 55 0.39 -2.50 -7.47
CA TRP A 55 1.79 -2.61 -7.10
C TRP A 55 2.44 -1.24 -6.89
N GLY A 56 2.22 -0.28 -7.80
CA GLY A 56 2.75 1.07 -7.69
C GLY A 56 2.18 1.89 -6.54
N THR A 57 0.96 1.58 -6.08
CA THR A 57 0.41 2.17 -4.86
C THR A 57 1.12 1.62 -3.62
N ASN A 58 1.50 0.34 -3.61
CA ASN A 58 2.22 -0.30 -2.51
C ASN A 58 3.70 0.10 -2.46
N VAL A 59 4.35 0.22 -3.62
CA VAL A 59 5.79 0.48 -3.72
C VAL A 59 6.06 1.99 -3.73
N GLY A 60 6.15 2.58 -2.53
CA GLY A 60 6.65 3.94 -2.37
C GLY A 60 8.15 3.97 -2.04
N PRO A 61 8.83 5.11 -2.15
CA PRO A 61 10.25 5.25 -1.79
C PRO A 61 10.55 4.89 -0.34
N SER A 62 9.62 5.16 0.58
CA SER A 62 9.72 4.70 1.97
C SER A 62 9.84 3.18 2.03
N MET A 63 9.07 2.47 1.22
CA MET A 63 9.14 1.01 1.14
C MET A 63 10.45 0.54 0.52
N LEU A 64 10.95 1.22 -0.51
CA LEU A 64 12.26 0.93 -1.13
C LEU A 64 13.41 1.08 -0.14
N ILE A 65 13.47 2.23 0.54
CA ILE A 65 14.52 2.52 1.53
C ILE A 65 14.41 1.54 2.69
N ALA A 66 13.22 1.36 3.25
CA ALA A 66 13.00 0.45 4.36
C ALA A 66 13.28 -1.02 4.00
N SER A 67 12.96 -1.46 2.78
CA SER A 67 13.26 -2.81 2.33
C SER A 67 14.76 -3.04 2.14
N ALA A 68 15.48 -2.05 1.61
CA ALA A 68 16.93 -2.13 1.51
C ALA A 68 17.61 -2.07 2.88
N SER A 69 17.13 -1.21 3.78
CA SER A 69 17.58 -1.15 5.18
C SER A 69 17.38 -2.49 5.90
N ALA A 70 16.21 -3.10 5.74
CA ALA A 70 15.92 -4.43 6.27
C ALA A 70 16.78 -5.52 5.62
N GLY A 71 17.00 -5.47 4.30
CA GLY A 71 17.91 -6.36 3.60
C GLY A 71 19.34 -6.27 4.14
N PHE A 72 19.82 -5.05 4.42
CA PHE A 72 21.13 -4.79 5.01
C PHE A 72 21.25 -5.35 6.44
N THR A 73 20.20 -5.21 7.26
CA THR A 73 20.25 -5.57 8.70
C THR A 73 19.85 -7.00 8.99
N THR A 74 18.90 -7.57 8.23
CA THR A 74 18.26 -8.84 8.55
C THR A 74 18.20 -9.84 7.39
N GLY A 75 18.63 -9.44 6.21
CA GLY A 75 18.59 -10.27 5.02
C GLY A 75 17.22 -10.43 4.40
N ILE A 76 16.95 -11.59 3.78
CA ILE A 76 15.74 -11.84 2.98
C ILE A 76 14.46 -12.02 3.80
N VAL A 77 14.55 -12.19 5.12
CA VAL A 77 13.39 -12.46 6.00
C VAL A 77 12.32 -11.38 5.90
N SER A 78 12.71 -10.12 5.68
CA SER A 78 11.79 -9.00 5.44
C SER A 78 10.94 -9.18 4.17
N GLY A 79 11.37 -10.06 3.25
CA GLY A 79 10.63 -10.47 2.06
C GLY A 79 9.27 -11.11 2.34
N ASN A 80 9.05 -11.61 3.56
CA ASN A 80 7.73 -12.10 3.98
C ASN A 80 6.63 -11.05 3.84
N TYR A 81 6.89 -9.77 4.08
CA TYR A 81 5.92 -8.70 3.85
C TYR A 81 5.48 -8.59 2.39
N ALA A 82 6.40 -8.86 1.47
CA ALA A 82 6.14 -8.82 0.04
C ALA A 82 5.51 -10.13 -0.45
N TRP A 83 6.13 -11.26 -0.11
CA TRP A 83 5.75 -12.55 -0.68
C TRP A 83 4.48 -13.14 -0.07
N TYR A 84 4.28 -13.02 1.24
CA TYR A 84 3.05 -13.52 1.86
C TYR A 84 1.79 -12.77 1.39
N ALA A 85 1.94 -11.57 0.81
CA ALA A 85 0.84 -10.80 0.23
C ALA A 85 0.05 -11.57 -0.83
N PHE A 86 0.67 -12.53 -1.56
CA PHE A 86 -0.03 -13.28 -2.61
C PHE A 86 -1.28 -14.00 -2.11
N VAL A 87 -1.29 -14.44 -0.86
CA VAL A 87 -2.45 -15.11 -0.22
C VAL A 87 -3.64 -14.16 -0.16
N PHE A 88 -3.43 -12.92 0.25
CA PHE A 88 -4.50 -11.91 0.41
C PHE A 88 -4.93 -11.33 -0.94
N ILE A 89 -4.00 -11.21 -1.89
CA ILE A 89 -4.30 -10.84 -3.27
C ILE A 89 -5.14 -11.94 -3.94
N CYS A 90 -4.86 -13.22 -3.65
CA CYS A 90 -5.68 -14.36 -4.06
C CYS A 90 -7.09 -14.30 -3.43
N LEU A 91 -7.16 -14.00 -2.13
CA LEU A 91 -8.43 -13.79 -1.43
C LEU A 91 -9.23 -12.63 -2.07
N LEU A 92 -8.56 -11.51 -2.42
CA LEU A 92 -9.18 -10.44 -3.17
C LEU A 92 -9.74 -10.94 -4.50
N ALA A 93 -8.95 -11.67 -5.28
CA ALA A 93 -9.31 -12.13 -6.62
C ALA A 93 -10.56 -13.03 -6.65
N PHE A 94 -10.65 -13.97 -5.71
CA PHE A 94 -11.66 -15.03 -5.76
C PHE A 94 -12.82 -14.84 -4.78
N VAL A 95 -12.62 -14.07 -3.71
CA VAL A 95 -13.67 -13.86 -2.71
C VAL A 95 -14.27 -12.46 -2.79
N PHE A 96 -13.43 -11.44 -2.75
CA PHE A 96 -13.91 -10.06 -2.65
C PHE A 96 -14.26 -9.44 -4.01
N ALA A 97 -13.41 -9.57 -5.04
CA ALA A 97 -13.63 -8.94 -6.35
C ALA A 97 -14.93 -9.40 -7.02
N PRO A 98 -15.33 -10.70 -7.00
CA PRO A 98 -16.63 -11.11 -7.53
C PRO A 98 -17.83 -10.44 -6.83
N ARG A 99 -17.70 -10.16 -5.52
CA ARG A 99 -18.74 -9.48 -4.75
C ARG A 99 -18.74 -7.97 -4.98
N TYR A 100 -17.56 -7.36 -5.04
CA TYR A 100 -17.42 -5.94 -5.30
C TYR A 100 -17.94 -5.55 -6.68
N LEU A 101 -17.49 -6.25 -7.71
CA LEU A 101 -17.93 -6.00 -9.10
C LEU A 101 -19.38 -6.39 -9.32
N GLY A 102 -19.86 -7.49 -8.72
CA GLY A 102 -21.25 -7.89 -8.76
C GLY A 102 -22.17 -6.85 -8.13
N SER A 103 -21.78 -6.32 -7.00
CA SER A 103 -22.52 -5.28 -6.29
C SER A 103 -22.43 -3.91 -6.95
N ARG A 104 -21.62 -3.71 -8.01
CA ARG A 104 -21.44 -2.45 -8.75
C ARG A 104 -21.20 -1.25 -7.85
N ILE A 105 -20.34 -1.41 -6.87
CA ILE A 105 -20.00 -0.38 -5.90
C ILE A 105 -18.94 0.58 -6.44
N THR A 106 -18.93 1.80 -5.91
CA THR A 106 -17.87 2.78 -6.16
C THR A 106 -16.87 2.80 -5.01
N THR A 107 -17.34 2.49 -3.80
CA THR A 107 -16.53 2.56 -2.58
C THR A 107 -16.76 1.34 -1.69
N LEU A 108 -15.76 1.02 -0.86
CA LEU A 108 -15.90 -0.04 0.14
C LEU A 108 -16.87 0.30 1.27
N PRO A 109 -16.97 1.57 1.74
CA PRO A 109 -18.09 1.98 2.60
C PRO A 109 -19.47 1.69 2.00
N GLU A 110 -19.65 1.91 0.69
CA GLU A 110 -20.88 1.57 0.01
C GLU A 110 -21.18 0.07 0.05
N PHE A 111 -20.15 -0.78 -0.13
CA PHE A 111 -20.29 -2.23 -0.04
C PHE A 111 -20.79 -2.68 1.34
N MET A 112 -20.15 -2.19 2.41
CA MET A 112 -20.60 -2.48 3.77
C MET A 112 -21.94 -1.83 4.09
N GLY A 113 -22.26 -0.69 3.46
CA GLY A 113 -23.58 -0.09 3.54
C GLY A 113 -24.69 -0.95 2.96
N LYS A 114 -24.43 -1.68 1.87
CA LYS A 114 -25.36 -2.67 1.31
C LYS A 114 -25.57 -3.86 2.26
N ARG A 115 -24.54 -4.23 3.02
CA ARG A 115 -24.57 -5.36 3.96
C ARG A 115 -25.19 -5.02 5.31
N PHE A 116 -24.83 -3.87 5.88
CA PHE A 116 -25.16 -3.50 7.27
C PHE A 116 -26.00 -2.22 7.39
N GLY A 117 -26.29 -1.54 6.29
CA GLY A 117 -27.07 -0.32 6.27
C GLY A 117 -26.26 0.98 6.35
N GLN A 118 -27.00 2.09 6.35
CA GLN A 118 -26.41 3.43 6.18
C GLN A 118 -25.54 3.88 7.34
N SER A 119 -25.80 3.44 8.57
CA SER A 119 -24.98 3.76 9.75
C SER A 119 -23.56 3.25 9.59
N THR A 120 -23.42 1.98 9.22
CA THR A 120 -22.11 1.34 8.98
C THR A 120 -21.38 2.00 7.82
N ARG A 121 -22.09 2.33 6.72
CA ARG A 121 -21.52 3.09 5.59
C ARG A 121 -20.89 4.40 6.05
N ASN A 122 -21.59 5.13 6.90
CA ASN A 122 -21.13 6.43 7.40
C ASN A 122 -19.90 6.32 8.29
N ILE A 123 -19.93 5.38 9.24
CA ILE A 123 -18.80 5.15 10.16
C ILE A 123 -17.57 4.73 9.34
N LEU A 124 -17.76 3.79 8.44
CA LEU A 124 -16.67 3.28 7.61
C LEU A 124 -16.13 4.35 6.63
N ALA A 125 -16.97 5.23 6.10
CA ALA A 125 -16.52 6.33 5.25
C ALA A 125 -15.56 7.27 6.01
N TRP A 126 -15.93 7.69 7.23
CA TRP A 126 -15.06 8.52 8.06
C TRP A 126 -13.79 7.78 8.48
N TYR A 127 -13.92 6.52 8.86
CA TYR A 127 -12.77 5.66 9.15
C TYR A 127 -11.77 5.63 7.98
N THR A 128 -12.27 5.36 6.78
CA THR A 128 -11.44 5.30 5.56
C THR A 128 -10.81 6.66 5.23
N ILE A 129 -11.53 7.76 5.38
CA ILE A 129 -11.01 9.12 5.17
C ILE A 129 -9.84 9.40 6.12
N ILE A 130 -10.01 9.12 7.41
CA ILE A 130 -8.99 9.35 8.43
C ILE A 130 -7.76 8.47 8.18
N THR A 131 -7.97 7.20 7.88
CA THR A 131 -6.85 6.27 7.59
C THR A 131 -6.08 6.67 6.33
N ILE A 132 -6.76 7.12 5.28
CA ILE A 132 -6.09 7.61 4.06
C ILE A 132 -5.27 8.87 4.37
N LEU A 133 -5.81 9.82 5.12
CA LEU A 133 -5.11 11.06 5.47
C LEU A 133 -3.84 10.80 6.28
N ILE A 134 -3.90 9.90 7.26
CA ILE A 134 -2.77 9.60 8.14
C ILE A 134 -1.81 8.61 7.50
N SER A 135 -2.29 7.40 7.16
CA SER A 135 -1.41 6.29 6.76
C SER A 135 -0.90 6.43 5.33
N TRP A 136 -1.78 6.81 4.38
CA TRP A 136 -1.40 6.86 2.97
C TRP A 136 -0.83 8.20 2.53
N LEU A 137 -1.39 9.32 3.00
CA LEU A 137 -0.96 10.63 2.57
C LEU A 137 0.15 11.18 3.47
N ALA A 138 -0.12 11.40 4.76
CA ALA A 138 0.82 12.10 5.62
C ALA A 138 2.13 11.32 5.82
N LEU A 139 2.06 10.03 6.12
CA LEU A 139 3.26 9.20 6.31
C LEU A 139 4.06 9.02 5.01
N THR A 140 3.38 8.89 3.87
CA THR A 140 4.06 8.80 2.55
C THR A 140 4.72 10.12 2.18
N LEU A 141 4.04 11.26 2.40
CA LEU A 141 4.61 12.60 2.18
C LEU A 141 5.78 12.86 3.13
N PHE A 142 5.70 12.40 4.38
CA PHE A 142 6.80 12.53 5.33
C PHE A 142 8.02 11.72 4.85
N ALA A 143 7.84 10.44 4.54
CA ALA A 143 8.93 9.59 4.06
C ALA A 143 9.55 10.11 2.75
N GLY A 144 8.73 10.53 1.80
CA GLY A 144 9.20 11.14 0.57
C GLY A 144 9.83 12.52 0.76
N GLY A 145 9.29 13.29 1.71
CA GLY A 145 9.84 14.58 2.10
C GLY A 145 11.24 14.47 2.71
N VAL A 146 11.49 13.44 3.53
CA VAL A 146 12.83 13.12 4.05
C VAL A 146 13.80 12.86 2.89
N LEU A 147 13.41 12.04 1.92
CA LEU A 147 14.23 11.75 0.74
C LEU A 147 14.57 13.01 -0.05
N ILE A 148 13.57 13.84 -0.37
CA ILE A 148 13.76 15.07 -1.15
C ILE A 148 14.60 16.07 -0.37
N ARG A 149 14.39 16.20 0.95
CA ARG A 149 15.20 17.04 1.82
C ARG A 149 16.67 16.62 1.79
N GLN A 150 16.98 15.34 1.84
CA GLN A 150 18.34 14.82 1.77
C GLN A 150 19.03 15.13 0.43
N VAL A 151 18.28 15.10 -0.67
CA VAL A 151 18.83 15.31 -2.01
C VAL A 151 18.96 16.79 -2.38
N PHE A 152 17.97 17.61 -2.04
CA PHE A 152 17.87 19.00 -2.48
C PHE A 152 18.17 20.03 -1.39
N ASP A 153 18.40 19.58 -0.15
CA ASP A 153 18.63 20.43 1.03
C ASP A 153 17.56 21.51 1.24
N ILE A 154 16.29 21.13 1.04
CA ILE A 154 15.13 22.01 1.24
C ILE A 154 14.31 21.57 2.45
N PRO A 155 13.60 22.50 3.13
CA PRO A 155 12.78 22.19 4.31
C PRO A 155 11.71 21.13 4.01
N MET A 156 11.30 20.35 5.02
CA MET A 156 10.29 19.30 4.92
C MET A 156 8.99 19.79 4.29
N TRP A 157 8.50 20.96 4.68
CA TRP A 157 7.25 21.51 4.14
C TRP A 157 7.30 21.80 2.64
N GLN A 158 8.47 22.26 2.12
CA GLN A 158 8.68 22.49 0.68
C GLN A 158 8.72 21.16 -0.06
N SER A 159 9.42 20.17 0.49
CA SER A 159 9.50 18.82 -0.06
C SER A 159 8.12 18.17 -0.16
N ALA A 160 7.34 18.21 0.92
CA ALA A 160 5.98 17.68 0.96
C ALA A 160 5.04 18.43 -0.01
N LEU A 161 5.14 19.75 -0.08
CA LEU A 161 4.33 20.57 -0.98
C LEU A 161 4.65 20.28 -2.45
N LEU A 162 5.92 20.15 -2.81
CA LEU A 162 6.35 19.80 -4.17
C LEU A 162 5.73 18.47 -4.64
N LEU A 163 5.88 17.43 -3.82
CA LEU A 163 5.30 16.11 -4.09
C LEU A 163 3.78 16.16 -4.24
N LEU A 164 3.16 16.91 -3.34
CA LEU A 164 1.72 17.06 -3.33
C LEU A 164 1.19 17.75 -4.57
N VAL A 165 1.79 18.88 -4.98
CA VAL A 165 1.36 19.65 -6.16
C VAL A 165 1.42 18.77 -7.41
N ILE A 166 2.49 18.01 -7.59
CA ILE A 166 2.63 17.09 -8.73
C ILE A 166 1.53 16.01 -8.68
N SER A 167 1.33 15.36 -7.53
CA SER A 167 0.35 14.27 -7.38
C SER A 167 -1.09 14.77 -7.53
N ALA A 168 -1.43 15.92 -6.93
CA ALA A 168 -2.75 16.52 -7.03
C ALA A 168 -3.06 16.93 -8.48
N PHE A 169 -2.09 17.47 -9.20
CA PHE A 169 -2.25 17.85 -10.59
C PHE A 169 -2.73 16.66 -11.45
N PHE A 170 -2.06 15.51 -11.37
CA PHE A 170 -2.46 14.32 -12.12
C PHE A 170 -3.84 13.80 -11.71
N THR A 171 -4.10 13.76 -10.40
CA THR A 171 -5.36 13.26 -9.85
C THR A 171 -6.54 14.16 -10.28
N MET A 172 -6.36 15.48 -10.26
CA MET A 172 -7.41 16.44 -10.64
C MET A 172 -7.71 16.43 -12.14
N LEU A 173 -6.69 16.27 -12.99
CA LEU A 173 -6.84 16.30 -14.46
C LEU A 173 -7.60 15.06 -14.97
N GLY A 174 -7.19 13.89 -14.57
CA GLY A 174 -7.66 12.64 -15.16
C GLY A 174 -8.25 11.61 -14.20
N GLY A 175 -8.23 11.88 -12.89
CA GLY A 175 -8.68 10.94 -11.87
C GLY A 175 -7.94 9.60 -11.95
N LEU A 176 -8.63 8.51 -11.59
CA LEU A 176 -8.05 7.17 -11.58
C LEU A 176 -7.48 6.73 -12.94
N LYS A 177 -8.04 7.20 -14.05
CA LYS A 177 -7.56 6.82 -15.40
C LYS A 177 -6.15 7.34 -15.66
N ALA A 178 -5.90 8.64 -15.37
CA ALA A 178 -4.56 9.20 -15.51
C ALA A 178 -3.56 8.53 -14.57
N VAL A 179 -3.92 8.33 -13.30
CA VAL A 179 -3.08 7.64 -12.31
C VAL A 179 -2.73 6.24 -12.79
N ALA A 180 -3.70 5.44 -13.28
CA ALA A 180 -3.44 4.09 -13.75
C ALA A 180 -2.50 4.02 -14.97
N TYR A 181 -2.62 4.95 -15.91
CA TYR A 181 -1.75 5.00 -17.09
C TYR A 181 -0.34 5.48 -16.76
N THR A 182 -0.21 6.49 -15.90
CA THR A 182 1.11 6.95 -15.44
C THR A 182 1.82 5.89 -14.60
N ASN A 183 1.08 5.12 -13.79
CA ASN A 183 1.64 4.02 -13.01
C ASN A 183 2.29 2.94 -13.88
N VAL A 184 1.72 2.61 -15.03
CA VAL A 184 2.34 1.64 -15.97
C VAL A 184 3.74 2.11 -16.36
N TYR A 185 3.87 3.37 -16.80
CA TYR A 185 5.16 3.96 -17.19
C TYR A 185 6.15 3.99 -16.03
N GLN A 186 5.71 4.48 -14.88
CA GLN A 186 6.52 4.63 -13.67
C GLN A 186 7.06 3.28 -13.18
N MET A 187 6.20 2.27 -13.12
CA MET A 187 6.57 0.95 -12.59
C MET A 187 7.49 0.19 -13.53
N ILE A 188 7.35 0.33 -14.84
CA ILE A 188 8.30 -0.25 -15.80
C ILE A 188 9.70 0.34 -15.60
N LEU A 189 9.81 1.67 -15.47
CA LEU A 189 11.10 2.32 -15.21
C LEU A 189 11.69 1.91 -13.86
N LEU A 190 10.85 1.80 -12.81
CA LEU A 190 11.28 1.34 -11.50
C LEU A 190 11.89 -0.06 -11.57
N ILE A 191 11.25 -0.99 -12.28
CA ILE A 191 11.77 -2.35 -12.49
C ILE A 191 13.14 -2.29 -13.19
N VAL A 192 13.24 -1.53 -14.29
CA VAL A 192 14.47 -1.45 -15.08
C VAL A 192 15.62 -0.88 -14.25
N VAL A 193 15.38 0.23 -13.54
CA VAL A 193 16.41 0.90 -12.74
C VAL A 193 16.85 0.02 -11.56
N SER A 194 15.89 -0.53 -10.80
CA SER A 194 16.22 -1.37 -9.63
C SER A 194 16.86 -2.69 -10.03
N ALA A 195 16.45 -3.31 -11.14
CA ALA A 195 17.11 -4.51 -11.68
C ALA A 195 18.55 -4.20 -12.13
N THR A 196 18.77 -3.07 -12.78
CA THR A 196 20.12 -2.63 -13.17
C THR A 196 21.00 -2.45 -11.94
N LEU A 197 20.49 -1.82 -10.87
CA LEU A 197 21.23 -1.66 -9.62
C LEU A 197 21.61 -3.01 -9.00
N ALA A 198 20.67 -3.94 -8.91
CA ALA A 198 20.91 -5.27 -8.36
C ALA A 198 21.95 -6.06 -9.19
N ILE A 199 21.82 -6.05 -10.52
CA ILE A 199 22.75 -6.74 -11.44
C ILE A 199 24.16 -6.16 -11.32
N MET A 200 24.30 -4.83 -11.34
CA MET A 200 25.60 -4.16 -11.18
C MET A 200 26.21 -4.45 -9.81
N GLY A 201 25.39 -4.47 -8.76
CA GLY A 201 25.83 -4.82 -7.42
C GLY A 201 26.36 -6.26 -7.33
N ILE A 202 25.61 -7.24 -7.85
CA ILE A 202 26.04 -8.65 -7.91
C ILE A 202 27.36 -8.79 -8.69
N TYR A 203 27.46 -8.11 -9.82
CA TYR A 203 28.70 -8.11 -10.61
C TYR A 203 29.89 -7.54 -9.82
N LYS A 204 29.66 -6.44 -9.09
CA LYS A 204 30.70 -5.78 -8.28
C LYS A 204 31.19 -6.62 -7.11
N VAL A 205 30.31 -7.42 -6.50
CA VAL A 205 30.67 -8.38 -5.43
C VAL A 205 31.49 -9.56 -5.98
N GLY A 206 31.39 -9.87 -7.26
CA GLY A 206 32.06 -11.01 -7.88
C GLY A 206 31.12 -12.17 -8.22
N GLY A 207 29.82 -11.93 -8.29
CA GLY A 207 28.80 -12.91 -8.65
C GLY A 207 27.95 -13.40 -7.48
N VAL A 208 26.96 -14.23 -7.77
CA VAL A 208 25.99 -14.72 -6.76
C VAL A 208 26.67 -15.56 -5.69
N GLY A 209 27.62 -16.44 -6.06
CA GLY A 209 28.37 -17.27 -5.10
C GLY A 209 29.13 -16.39 -4.10
N ALA A 210 29.91 -15.42 -4.60
CA ALA A 210 30.64 -14.48 -3.76
C ALA A 210 29.71 -13.66 -2.83
N LEU A 211 28.50 -13.30 -3.30
CA LEU A 211 27.52 -12.62 -2.47
C LEU A 211 27.01 -13.50 -1.34
N VAL A 212 26.74 -14.78 -1.63
CA VAL A 212 26.28 -15.74 -0.61
C VAL A 212 27.35 -15.93 0.47
N ASP A 213 28.61 -16.02 0.07
CA ASP A 213 29.74 -16.20 0.98
C ASP A 213 30.12 -14.94 1.78
N ALA A 214 29.74 -13.75 1.27
CA ALA A 214 30.07 -12.46 1.89
C ALA A 214 29.14 -12.03 3.02
N VAL A 215 27.99 -12.68 3.19
CA VAL A 215 26.98 -12.34 4.20
C VAL A 215 26.67 -13.53 5.11
N PRO A 216 26.14 -13.32 6.33
CA PRO A 216 25.77 -14.41 7.22
C PRO A 216 24.80 -15.39 6.55
N ALA A 217 24.97 -16.71 6.78
CA ALA A 217 24.15 -17.74 6.15
C ALA A 217 22.65 -17.60 6.45
N ASP A 218 22.30 -17.13 7.63
CA ASP A 218 20.94 -16.89 8.06
C ASP A 218 20.22 -15.72 7.32
N TYR A 219 20.98 -14.89 6.57
CA TYR A 219 20.44 -13.85 5.69
C TYR A 219 19.59 -14.40 4.55
N TRP A 220 19.77 -15.66 4.19
CA TRP A 220 19.02 -16.33 3.13
C TRP A 220 17.81 -17.11 3.63
N ASN A 221 17.50 -17.06 4.94
CA ASN A 221 16.36 -17.74 5.54
C ASN A 221 15.13 -16.82 5.65
N LEU A 222 13.99 -17.27 5.12
CA LEU A 222 12.72 -16.59 5.25
C LEU A 222 12.05 -16.78 6.61
N PHE A 223 12.32 -17.90 7.29
CA PHE A 223 11.79 -18.16 8.61
C PHE A 223 12.89 -18.02 9.66
N ARG A 224 12.65 -17.16 10.63
CA ARG A 224 13.51 -16.96 11.79
C ARG A 224 12.91 -17.65 13.01
N SER A 225 13.73 -17.91 14.03
CA SER A 225 13.23 -18.46 15.29
C SER A 225 12.17 -17.54 15.91
N ASN A 226 11.39 -18.07 16.85
CA ASN A 226 10.39 -17.27 17.55
C ASN A 226 11.00 -16.25 18.52
N ASP A 227 12.28 -16.40 18.81
CA ASP A 227 13.05 -15.50 19.68
C ASP A 227 13.68 -14.33 18.89
N ASP A 228 13.57 -14.33 17.54
CA ASP A 228 14.03 -13.20 16.73
C ASP A 228 13.20 -11.95 17.04
N PRO A 229 13.85 -10.83 17.46
CA PRO A 229 13.12 -9.65 17.89
C PRO A 229 12.41 -8.91 16.76
N ALA A 230 12.89 -9.04 15.52
CA ALA A 230 12.39 -8.29 14.38
C ALA A 230 11.38 -9.09 13.53
N PHE A 231 11.63 -10.40 13.35
CA PHE A 231 10.86 -11.26 12.43
C PHE A 231 10.55 -12.63 13.03
N PRO A 232 9.94 -12.71 14.23
CA PRO A 232 9.54 -13.99 14.81
C PRO A 232 8.46 -14.65 13.93
N TRP A 233 8.62 -15.96 13.64
CA TRP A 233 7.75 -16.65 12.67
C TRP A 233 6.28 -16.70 13.07
N LEU A 234 5.98 -16.87 14.38
CA LEU A 234 4.61 -16.98 14.86
C LEU A 234 3.81 -15.67 14.69
N PRO A 235 4.32 -14.49 15.09
CA PRO A 235 3.72 -13.20 14.77
C PRO A 235 3.49 -12.97 13.28
N ILE A 236 4.42 -13.38 12.41
CA ILE A 236 4.26 -13.27 10.96
C ILE A 236 3.08 -14.11 10.48
N ILE A 237 3.00 -15.37 10.88
CA ILE A 237 1.94 -16.29 10.42
C ILE A 237 0.56 -15.88 10.96
N LEU A 238 0.46 -15.44 12.22
CA LEU A 238 -0.82 -15.12 12.84
C LEU A 238 -1.23 -13.66 12.63
N GLY A 239 -0.30 -12.72 12.75
CA GLY A 239 -0.61 -11.30 12.77
C GLY A 239 -0.61 -10.66 11.39
N TYR A 240 0.33 -11.00 10.51
CA TYR A 240 0.34 -10.45 9.16
C TYR A 240 -0.96 -10.72 8.37
N PRO A 241 -1.66 -11.86 8.49
CA PRO A 241 -2.97 -12.04 7.86
C PRO A 241 -3.99 -10.95 8.16
N ILE A 242 -4.01 -10.43 9.37
CA ILE A 242 -4.96 -9.37 9.76
C ILE A 242 -4.65 -8.07 8.99
N MET A 243 -3.37 -7.70 8.99
CA MET A 243 -2.88 -6.54 8.23
C MET A 243 -3.04 -6.76 6.72
N GLY A 244 -2.75 -7.97 6.22
CA GLY A 244 -2.86 -8.33 4.82
C GLY A 244 -4.29 -8.29 4.28
N VAL A 245 -5.27 -8.76 5.04
CA VAL A 245 -6.69 -8.63 4.69
C VAL A 245 -7.09 -7.16 4.63
N TRP A 246 -6.75 -6.39 5.66
CA TRP A 246 -7.05 -4.96 5.65
C TRP A 246 -6.44 -4.28 4.41
N PHE A 247 -5.15 -4.44 4.20
CA PHE A 247 -4.39 -3.75 3.17
C PHE A 247 -4.83 -4.14 1.74
N TRP A 248 -4.86 -5.45 1.44
CA TRP A 248 -5.09 -5.93 0.08
C TRP A 248 -6.57 -6.08 -0.29
N CYS A 249 -7.44 -6.35 0.68
CA CYS A 249 -8.84 -6.67 0.42
C CYS A 249 -9.81 -5.55 0.78
N THR A 250 -9.46 -4.66 1.73
CA THR A 250 -10.42 -3.74 2.35
C THR A 250 -9.94 -2.28 2.38
N ASP A 251 -8.76 -1.98 1.90
CA ASP A 251 -8.30 -0.60 1.71
C ASP A 251 -8.78 -0.03 0.37
N GLN A 252 -9.39 1.15 0.40
CA GLN A 252 -9.96 1.78 -0.79
C GLN A 252 -8.89 2.10 -1.84
N SER A 253 -7.70 2.56 -1.43
CA SER A 253 -6.62 2.94 -2.35
C SER A 253 -6.08 1.73 -3.12
N MET A 254 -6.03 0.58 -2.46
CA MET A 254 -5.56 -0.68 -3.04
C MET A 254 -6.61 -1.36 -3.93
N VAL A 255 -7.88 -1.33 -3.51
CA VAL A 255 -8.97 -2.05 -4.20
C VAL A 255 -9.56 -1.22 -5.35
N GLN A 256 -9.42 0.09 -5.33
CA GLN A 256 -10.05 0.98 -6.33
C GLN A 256 -9.70 0.64 -7.79
N PRO A 257 -8.46 0.26 -8.16
CA PRO A 257 -8.17 -0.21 -9.52
C PRO A 257 -8.96 -1.46 -9.92
N VAL A 258 -9.24 -2.36 -8.97
CA VAL A 258 -10.05 -3.57 -9.19
C VAL A 258 -11.52 -3.19 -9.42
N LEU A 259 -12.06 -2.24 -8.63
CA LEU A 259 -13.42 -1.71 -8.82
C LEU A 259 -13.61 -1.07 -10.20
N ALA A 260 -12.53 -0.53 -10.77
CA ALA A 260 -12.51 0.08 -12.10
C ALA A 260 -12.22 -0.91 -13.23
N ALA A 261 -12.15 -2.20 -12.95
CA ALA A 261 -11.91 -3.24 -13.94
C ALA A 261 -13.03 -3.28 -15.01
N LYS A 262 -12.66 -3.57 -16.25
CA LYS A 262 -13.61 -3.73 -17.35
C LYS A 262 -14.62 -4.87 -17.10
N ASN A 263 -14.17 -5.93 -16.46
CA ASN A 263 -14.97 -7.09 -16.07
C ASN A 263 -14.22 -7.91 -15.00
N LEU A 264 -14.85 -8.93 -14.45
CA LEU A 264 -14.26 -9.77 -13.40
C LEU A 264 -12.96 -10.45 -13.85
N LYS A 265 -12.88 -10.93 -15.10
CA LYS A 265 -11.67 -11.56 -15.64
C LYS A 265 -10.48 -10.60 -15.62
N GLU A 266 -10.66 -9.35 -16.06
CA GLU A 266 -9.60 -8.33 -16.02
C GLU A 266 -9.18 -8.00 -14.58
N GLY A 267 -10.14 -7.93 -13.64
CA GLY A 267 -9.86 -7.76 -12.22
C GLY A 267 -9.04 -8.90 -11.64
N GLN A 268 -9.43 -10.15 -11.91
CA GLN A 268 -8.72 -11.34 -11.43
C GLN A 268 -7.34 -11.53 -12.07
N MET A 269 -7.20 -11.19 -13.35
CA MET A 269 -5.89 -11.19 -14.02
C MET A 269 -4.98 -10.08 -13.52
N GLY A 270 -5.54 -8.90 -13.24
CA GLY A 270 -4.79 -7.76 -12.68
C GLY A 270 -4.27 -8.04 -11.28
N THR A 271 -5.08 -8.61 -10.42
CA THR A 271 -4.64 -9.06 -9.09
C THR A 271 -3.60 -10.17 -9.18
N ASN A 272 -3.74 -11.14 -10.09
CA ASN A 272 -2.72 -12.14 -10.35
C ASN A 272 -1.39 -11.49 -10.78
N PHE A 273 -1.44 -10.54 -11.70
CA PHE A 273 -0.26 -9.81 -12.15
C PHE A 273 0.40 -9.03 -11.00
N THR A 274 -0.39 -8.43 -10.10
CA THR A 274 0.14 -7.84 -8.85
C THR A 274 0.93 -8.88 -8.05
N GLY A 275 0.41 -10.10 -7.92
CA GLY A 275 1.09 -11.19 -7.23
C GLY A 275 2.45 -11.54 -7.86
N TRP A 276 2.54 -11.57 -9.19
CA TRP A 276 3.81 -11.75 -9.90
C TRP A 276 4.78 -10.59 -9.67
N LEU A 277 4.29 -9.35 -9.70
CA LEU A 277 5.10 -8.17 -9.42
C LEU A 277 5.63 -8.17 -7.98
N LYS A 278 4.87 -8.72 -7.03
CA LYS A 278 5.32 -8.86 -5.62
C LYS A 278 6.52 -9.80 -5.46
N ILE A 279 6.69 -10.76 -6.36
CA ILE A 279 7.90 -11.60 -6.36
C ILE A 279 9.15 -10.74 -6.60
N LEU A 280 9.02 -9.71 -7.43
CA LEU A 280 10.12 -8.82 -7.78
C LEU A 280 10.56 -7.90 -6.63
N ASP A 281 9.74 -7.71 -5.59
CA ASP A 281 10.09 -6.82 -4.47
C ASP A 281 11.40 -7.27 -3.78
N VAL A 282 11.61 -8.57 -3.61
CA VAL A 282 12.82 -9.10 -2.98
C VAL A 282 14.07 -8.81 -3.82
N PRO A 283 14.17 -9.22 -5.09
CA PRO A 283 15.36 -8.94 -5.88
C PRO A 283 15.56 -7.47 -6.23
N LEU A 284 14.49 -6.64 -6.25
CA LEU A 284 14.62 -5.24 -6.63
C LEU A 284 14.88 -4.30 -5.44
N TYR A 285 14.44 -4.66 -4.23
CA TYR A 285 14.44 -3.75 -3.08
C TYR A 285 15.21 -4.28 -1.87
N ILE A 286 15.06 -5.56 -1.54
CA ILE A 286 15.72 -6.18 -0.38
C ILE A 286 17.14 -6.58 -0.73
N LEU A 287 17.32 -7.25 -1.85
CA LEU A 287 18.63 -7.71 -2.33
C LEU A 287 19.66 -6.57 -2.47
N PRO A 288 19.34 -5.36 -2.97
CA PRO A 288 20.28 -4.24 -2.93
C PRO A 288 20.82 -3.93 -1.53
N GLY A 289 20.01 -4.09 -0.47
CA GLY A 289 20.49 -3.96 0.91
C GLY A 289 21.47 -5.03 1.32
N ILE A 290 21.22 -6.30 0.97
CA ILE A 290 22.13 -7.41 1.22
C ILE A 290 23.46 -7.21 0.44
N ILE A 291 23.38 -6.76 -0.81
CA ILE A 291 24.56 -6.42 -1.61
C ILE A 291 25.32 -5.25 -0.99
N CYS A 292 24.60 -4.25 -0.45
CA CYS A 292 25.24 -3.12 0.22
C CYS A 292 26.04 -3.58 1.43
N LEU A 293 25.55 -4.52 2.23
CA LEU A 293 26.29 -5.10 3.34
C LEU A 293 27.60 -5.77 2.87
N ALA A 294 27.54 -6.54 1.77
CA ALA A 294 28.73 -7.19 1.21
C ALA A 294 29.78 -6.20 0.68
N LEU A 295 29.34 -5.06 0.11
CA LEU A 295 30.25 -4.05 -0.46
C LEU A 295 30.69 -2.98 0.55
N PHE A 296 29.83 -2.63 1.50
CA PHE A 296 30.00 -1.52 2.45
C PHE A 296 29.63 -1.93 3.90
N PRO A 297 30.32 -2.94 4.48
CA PRO A 297 29.96 -3.50 5.79
C PRO A 297 30.07 -2.48 6.95
N GLN A 298 30.81 -1.37 6.76
CA GLN A 298 30.99 -0.30 7.73
C GLN A 298 29.93 0.81 7.64
N LEU A 299 28.85 0.63 6.87
CA LEU A 299 27.79 1.61 6.79
C LEU A 299 27.07 1.71 8.15
N GLU A 300 27.13 2.88 8.78
CA GLU A 300 26.59 3.09 10.13
C GLU A 300 25.04 3.17 10.13
N ASN A 301 24.48 3.80 9.10
CA ASN A 301 23.03 3.98 8.98
C ASN A 301 22.45 3.07 7.89
N PRO A 302 21.76 1.96 8.24
CA PRO A 302 21.15 1.06 7.27
C PRO A 302 20.15 1.71 6.31
N ASP A 303 19.49 2.81 6.73
CA ASP A 303 18.52 3.53 5.88
C ASP A 303 19.19 4.22 4.69
N GLU A 304 20.52 4.36 4.72
CA GLU A 304 21.30 4.88 3.59
C GLU A 304 21.72 3.79 2.58
N ALA A 305 21.46 2.50 2.87
CA ALA A 305 21.95 1.38 2.05
C ALA A 305 21.57 1.51 0.57
N TYR A 306 20.29 1.83 0.27
CA TYR A 306 19.84 1.98 -1.11
C TYR A 306 20.55 3.14 -1.83
N MET A 307 20.62 4.30 -1.19
CA MET A 307 21.28 5.47 -1.78
C MET A 307 22.79 5.31 -1.89
N THR A 308 23.43 4.62 -0.96
CA THR A 308 24.84 4.26 -1.02
C THR A 308 25.12 3.40 -2.26
N MET A 309 24.31 2.39 -2.51
CA MET A 309 24.41 1.58 -3.73
C MET A 309 24.25 2.45 -5.00
N VAL A 310 23.23 3.32 -5.03
CA VAL A 310 22.97 4.20 -6.18
C VAL A 310 24.15 5.13 -6.46
N THR A 311 24.68 5.81 -5.45
CA THR A 311 25.74 6.81 -5.62
C THR A 311 27.11 6.20 -5.96
N HIS A 312 27.37 4.96 -5.55
CA HIS A 312 28.66 4.30 -5.79
C HIS A 312 28.68 3.43 -7.06
N LEU A 313 27.54 2.90 -7.48
CA LEU A 313 27.48 2.00 -8.64
C LEU A 313 27.04 2.70 -9.92
N PHE A 314 26.15 3.69 -9.83
CA PHE A 314 25.62 4.32 -11.01
C PHE A 314 26.50 5.48 -11.53
N PRO A 315 26.68 5.55 -12.85
CA PRO A 315 27.33 6.70 -13.49
C PRO A 315 26.42 7.95 -13.41
N VAL A 316 27.04 9.10 -13.74
CA VAL A 316 26.33 10.37 -13.92
C VAL A 316 25.17 10.21 -14.90
N GLY A 317 24.05 10.82 -14.62
CA GLY A 317 22.81 10.71 -15.39
C GLY A 317 21.89 9.58 -14.90
N MET A 318 22.42 8.45 -14.46
CA MET A 318 21.59 7.39 -13.87
C MET A 318 21.13 7.74 -12.44
N VAL A 319 21.88 8.54 -11.71
CA VAL A 319 21.47 9.05 -10.39
C VAL A 319 20.21 9.92 -10.53
N GLY A 320 20.18 10.81 -11.52
CA GLY A 320 19.00 11.61 -11.85
C GLY A 320 17.80 10.74 -12.24
N LEU A 321 18.02 9.65 -12.98
CA LEU A 321 16.95 8.71 -13.33
C LEU A 321 16.41 7.98 -12.09
N VAL A 322 17.26 7.55 -11.16
CA VAL A 322 16.81 6.95 -9.88
C VAL A 322 15.94 7.93 -9.10
N LEU A 323 16.40 9.17 -8.95
CA LEU A 323 15.62 10.20 -8.24
C LEU A 323 14.28 10.48 -8.92
N ALA A 324 14.26 10.50 -10.27
CA ALA A 324 13.03 10.61 -11.03
C ALA A 324 12.07 9.47 -10.73
N VAL A 325 12.56 8.24 -10.72
CA VAL A 325 11.78 7.03 -10.45
C VAL A 325 11.28 6.99 -9.00
N LEU A 326 12.12 7.35 -8.02
CA LEU A 326 11.72 7.43 -6.62
C LEU A 326 10.63 8.50 -6.40
N THR A 327 10.81 9.69 -6.97
CA THR A 327 9.80 10.74 -6.92
C THR A 327 8.49 10.30 -7.59
N ALA A 328 8.59 9.56 -8.68
CA ALA A 328 7.44 9.01 -9.38
C ALA A 328 6.66 8.01 -8.55
N ALA A 329 7.35 7.10 -7.88
CA ALA A 329 6.70 6.15 -6.99
C ALA A 329 5.93 6.86 -5.86
N LEU A 330 6.47 7.95 -5.31
CA LEU A 330 5.76 8.83 -4.37
C LEU A 330 4.51 9.44 -4.98
N VAL A 331 4.65 10.03 -6.17
CA VAL A 331 3.54 10.65 -6.91
C VAL A 331 2.42 9.63 -7.19
N SER A 332 2.80 8.38 -7.52
CA SER A 332 1.87 7.27 -7.73
C SER A 332 1.08 6.92 -6.47
N THR A 333 1.77 6.71 -5.35
CA THR A 333 1.13 6.37 -4.07
C THR A 333 0.22 7.50 -3.58
N VAL A 334 0.72 8.74 -3.56
CA VAL A 334 -0.06 9.92 -3.15
C VAL A 334 -1.24 10.16 -4.10
N GLY A 335 -1.05 10.01 -5.40
CA GLY A 335 -2.12 10.15 -6.40
C GLY A 335 -3.24 9.13 -6.23
N SER A 336 -2.89 7.87 -5.96
CA SER A 336 -3.86 6.80 -5.67
C SER A 336 -4.64 7.09 -4.39
N ALA A 337 -3.95 7.51 -3.33
CA ALA A 337 -4.57 7.87 -2.06
C ALA A 337 -5.47 9.10 -2.16
N LEU A 338 -5.06 10.15 -2.86
CA LEU A 338 -5.89 11.33 -3.13
C LEU A 338 -7.15 10.97 -3.94
N ASN A 339 -7.02 10.08 -4.93
CA ASN A 339 -8.17 9.62 -5.69
C ASN A 339 -9.12 8.79 -4.83
N ALA A 340 -8.63 7.92 -3.96
CA ALA A 340 -9.44 7.17 -3.01
C ALA A 340 -10.16 8.08 -2.00
N LEU A 341 -9.44 9.04 -1.39
CA LEU A 341 -9.99 10.05 -0.50
C LEU A 341 -11.12 10.84 -1.17
N SER A 342 -10.84 11.35 -2.36
CA SER A 342 -11.80 12.11 -3.17
C SER A 342 -13.04 11.28 -3.49
N THR A 343 -12.86 10.00 -3.83
CA THR A 343 -13.96 9.08 -4.13
C THR A 343 -14.86 8.86 -2.92
N VAL A 344 -14.28 8.46 -1.78
CA VAL A 344 -15.03 8.14 -0.56
C VAL A 344 -15.77 9.37 -0.04
N PHE A 345 -15.08 10.51 0.09
CA PHE A 345 -15.76 11.73 0.56
C PHE A 345 -16.89 12.15 -0.38
N THR A 346 -16.63 12.19 -1.67
CA THR A 346 -17.63 12.67 -2.65
C THR A 346 -18.84 11.73 -2.74
N MET A 347 -18.61 10.41 -2.80
CA MET A 347 -19.70 9.46 -3.02
C MET A 347 -20.44 9.09 -1.72
N ASP A 348 -19.73 8.95 -0.60
CA ASP A 348 -20.34 8.49 0.64
C ASP A 348 -20.82 9.62 1.55
N ILE A 349 -20.17 10.79 1.49
CA ILE A 349 -20.56 11.95 2.32
C ILE A 349 -21.32 12.97 1.48
N TYR A 350 -20.72 13.51 0.42
CA TYR A 350 -21.33 14.61 -0.33
C TYR A 350 -22.60 14.18 -1.06
N VAL A 351 -22.50 13.22 -1.98
CA VAL A 351 -23.65 12.75 -2.78
C VAL A 351 -24.69 12.07 -1.90
N LYS A 352 -24.27 11.26 -0.94
CA LYS A 352 -25.22 10.45 -0.17
C LYS A 352 -25.95 11.23 0.92
N LYS A 353 -25.27 12.24 1.56
CA LYS A 353 -25.84 12.97 2.71
C LYS A 353 -26.14 14.42 2.44
N ILE A 354 -25.25 15.13 1.73
CA ILE A 354 -25.34 16.60 1.60
C ILE A 354 -26.17 16.97 0.39
N ARG A 355 -25.93 16.33 -0.75
CA ARG A 355 -26.57 16.70 -2.01
C ARG A 355 -26.91 15.48 -2.88
N PRO A 356 -27.96 14.71 -2.54
CA PRO A 356 -28.34 13.48 -3.25
C PRO A 356 -28.66 13.66 -4.74
N GLN A 357 -29.04 14.87 -5.14
CA GLN A 357 -29.37 15.22 -6.53
C GLN A 357 -28.24 15.99 -7.23
N ALA A 358 -27.00 15.88 -6.76
CA ALA A 358 -25.86 16.55 -7.37
C ALA A 358 -25.68 16.14 -8.83
N LYS A 359 -25.52 17.13 -9.71
CA LYS A 359 -25.23 16.89 -11.12
C LYS A 359 -23.79 16.39 -11.30
N GLN A 360 -23.52 15.66 -12.36
CA GLN A 360 -22.19 15.08 -12.63
C GLN A 360 -21.05 16.12 -12.59
N ARG A 361 -21.29 17.35 -13.03
CA ARG A 361 -20.31 18.45 -12.95
C ARG A 361 -20.00 18.84 -11.51
N GLU A 362 -21.01 18.84 -10.63
CA GLU A 362 -20.84 19.16 -9.19
C GLU A 362 -20.06 18.06 -8.49
N ILE A 363 -20.35 16.79 -8.82
CA ILE A 363 -19.63 15.61 -8.31
C ILE A 363 -18.15 15.70 -8.68
N ILE A 364 -17.84 16.01 -9.94
CA ILE A 364 -16.46 16.17 -10.40
C ILE A 364 -15.76 17.32 -9.68
N ARG A 365 -16.43 18.49 -9.56
CA ARG A 365 -15.88 19.67 -8.86
C ARG A 365 -15.64 19.37 -7.38
N MET A 366 -16.59 18.68 -6.72
CA MET A 366 -16.41 18.27 -5.32
C MET A 366 -15.21 17.34 -5.16
N GLY A 367 -15.05 16.35 -6.04
CA GLY A 367 -13.88 15.49 -6.05
C GLY A 367 -12.56 16.27 -6.17
N GLN A 368 -12.50 17.27 -7.03
CA GLN A 368 -11.32 18.14 -7.17
C GLN A 368 -11.07 18.97 -5.91
N VAL A 369 -12.12 19.55 -5.31
CA VAL A 369 -12.01 20.30 -4.05
C VAL A 369 -11.49 19.42 -2.93
N VAL A 370 -12.04 18.20 -2.78
CA VAL A 370 -11.59 17.24 -1.76
C VAL A 370 -10.14 16.82 -1.98
N THR A 371 -9.72 16.65 -3.22
CA THR A 371 -8.32 16.38 -3.55
C THR A 371 -7.40 17.49 -3.02
N VAL A 372 -7.74 18.76 -3.28
CA VAL A 372 -6.93 19.91 -2.82
C VAL A 372 -6.95 20.04 -1.29
N VAL A 373 -8.13 19.97 -0.68
CA VAL A 373 -8.29 20.12 0.78
C VAL A 373 -7.59 18.98 1.52
N GLY A 374 -7.81 17.74 1.08
CA GLY A 374 -7.16 16.55 1.67
C GLY A 374 -5.64 16.60 1.53
N ALA A 375 -5.19 17.09 0.41
CA ALA A 375 -3.79 17.34 0.14
C ALA A 375 -3.18 18.35 1.14
N LEU A 376 -3.81 19.49 1.35
CA LEU A 376 -3.34 20.51 2.31
C LEU A 376 -3.35 19.99 3.76
N ILE A 377 -4.42 19.28 4.16
CA ILE A 377 -4.49 18.64 5.48
C ILE A 377 -3.32 17.68 5.67
N SER A 378 -2.99 16.89 4.64
CA SER A 378 -1.91 15.92 4.71
C SER A 378 -0.53 16.57 4.88
N VAL A 379 -0.28 17.73 4.27
CA VAL A 379 0.96 18.50 4.52
C VAL A 379 1.04 18.99 5.96
N ILE A 380 -0.08 19.48 6.51
CA ILE A 380 -0.12 19.92 7.92
C ILE A 380 0.21 18.76 8.86
N ILE A 381 -0.39 17.58 8.63
CA ILE A 381 -0.10 16.38 9.42
C ILE A 381 1.37 15.96 9.23
N THR A 382 1.90 16.02 8.01
CA THR A 382 3.31 15.71 7.71
C THR A 382 4.28 16.61 8.50
N ILE A 383 4.01 17.91 8.56
CA ILE A 383 4.82 18.87 9.34
C ILE A 383 4.72 18.56 10.83
N ALA A 384 3.54 18.20 11.32
CA ALA A 384 3.35 17.79 12.71
C ALA A 384 4.16 16.52 13.04
N ILE A 385 4.18 15.54 12.14
CA ILE A 385 5.00 14.32 12.29
C ILE A 385 6.50 14.67 12.31
N ASP A 386 6.98 15.55 11.42
CA ASP A 386 8.38 15.98 11.37
C ASP A 386 8.85 16.67 12.66
N SER A 387 7.93 17.27 13.42
CA SER A 387 8.24 17.90 14.70
C SER A 387 8.52 16.90 15.84
N ILE A 388 8.16 15.63 15.67
CA ILE A 388 8.35 14.58 16.69
C ILE A 388 9.76 13.98 16.48
N LYS A 389 10.66 14.22 17.45
CA LYS A 389 12.04 13.73 17.38
C LYS A 389 12.12 12.23 17.69
N GLY A 390 13.02 11.53 17.02
CA GLY A 390 13.38 10.13 17.34
C GLY A 390 12.43 9.06 16.80
N LEU A 391 11.52 9.42 15.90
CA LEU A 391 10.64 8.44 15.25
C LEU A 391 11.44 7.56 14.27
N ASN A 392 11.51 6.25 14.55
CA ASN A 392 11.82 5.27 13.50
C ASN A 392 10.58 5.08 12.64
N LEU A 393 10.59 5.69 11.46
CA LEU A 393 9.46 5.76 10.55
C LEU A 393 8.89 4.40 10.17
N PHE A 394 9.77 3.44 9.88
CA PHE A 394 9.32 2.12 9.43
C PHE A 394 8.55 1.39 10.53
N ASN A 395 9.12 1.36 11.75
CA ASN A 395 8.49 0.70 12.88
C ASN A 395 7.17 1.37 13.28
N VAL A 396 7.14 2.71 13.28
CA VAL A 396 5.91 3.46 13.58
C VAL A 396 4.85 3.21 12.49
N PHE A 397 5.23 3.24 11.22
CA PHE A 397 4.31 2.98 10.11
C PHE A 397 3.69 1.58 10.22
N GLN A 398 4.52 0.55 10.38
CA GLN A 398 4.06 -0.83 10.48
C GLN A 398 3.21 -1.07 11.75
N SER A 399 3.60 -0.48 12.88
CA SER A 399 2.84 -0.58 14.13
C SER A 399 1.49 0.12 14.01
N VAL A 400 1.44 1.33 13.45
CA VAL A 400 0.17 2.06 13.21
C VAL A 400 -0.78 1.23 12.35
N LEU A 401 -0.27 0.60 11.29
CA LEU A 401 -1.08 -0.31 10.46
C LEU A 401 -1.58 -1.51 11.28
N GLY A 402 -0.75 -2.07 12.16
CA GLY A 402 -1.10 -3.17 13.05
C GLY A 402 -2.27 -2.86 13.99
N PHE A 403 -2.45 -1.60 14.37
CA PHE A 403 -3.56 -1.17 15.24
C PHE A 403 -4.80 -0.67 14.49
N ILE A 404 -4.64 -0.20 13.25
CA ILE A 404 -5.76 0.18 12.38
C ILE A 404 -6.42 -1.05 11.74
N ALA A 405 -5.67 -2.07 11.36
CA ALA A 405 -6.17 -3.21 10.60
C ALA A 405 -7.23 -4.07 11.30
N PRO A 406 -7.13 -4.41 12.61
CA PRO A 406 -7.99 -5.41 13.25
C PRO A 406 -9.50 -5.13 13.18
N PRO A 407 -10.01 -3.92 13.46
CA PRO A 407 -11.45 -3.63 13.37
C PRO A 407 -11.99 -3.76 11.94
N MET A 408 -11.23 -3.26 10.97
CA MET A 408 -11.57 -3.32 9.56
C MET A 408 -11.61 -4.77 9.05
N ALA A 409 -10.53 -5.53 9.30
CA ALA A 409 -10.43 -6.92 8.90
C ALA A 409 -11.58 -7.74 9.50
N ALA A 410 -11.91 -7.52 10.79
CA ALA A 410 -13.01 -8.20 11.44
C ALA A 410 -14.35 -7.91 10.77
N VAL A 411 -14.69 -6.63 10.55
CA VAL A 411 -15.98 -6.27 9.96
C VAL A 411 -16.14 -6.81 8.53
N PHE A 412 -15.08 -6.78 7.72
CA PHE A 412 -15.15 -7.31 6.36
C PHE A 412 -15.20 -8.83 6.33
N LEU A 413 -14.38 -9.53 7.11
CA LEU A 413 -14.39 -10.99 7.15
C LEU A 413 -15.73 -11.52 7.70
N PHE A 414 -16.17 -11.02 8.85
CA PHE A 414 -17.45 -11.44 9.42
C PHE A 414 -18.63 -11.01 8.53
N GLY A 415 -18.56 -9.83 7.91
CA GLY A 415 -19.58 -9.36 6.98
C GLY A 415 -19.75 -10.23 5.75
N VAL A 416 -18.66 -10.75 5.21
CA VAL A 416 -18.65 -11.59 3.99
C VAL A 416 -18.89 -13.07 4.29
N PHE A 417 -18.28 -13.61 5.35
CA PHE A 417 -18.28 -15.04 5.61
C PHE A 417 -19.33 -15.50 6.63
N TRP A 418 -19.78 -14.61 7.53
CA TRP A 418 -20.74 -14.99 8.55
C TRP A 418 -22.07 -14.23 8.41
N LYS A 419 -23.08 -14.91 7.90
CA LYS A 419 -24.39 -14.33 7.59
C LYS A 419 -25.11 -13.73 8.80
N ARG A 420 -24.84 -14.23 10.00
CA ARG A 420 -25.50 -13.79 11.25
C ARG A 420 -24.95 -12.49 11.81
N THR A 421 -23.84 -11.95 11.29
CA THR A 421 -23.28 -10.67 11.76
C THR A 421 -24.32 -9.57 11.64
N THR A 422 -24.59 -8.88 12.76
CA THR A 422 -25.60 -7.80 12.83
C THR A 422 -24.96 -6.43 12.56
N THR A 423 -25.80 -5.45 12.22
CA THR A 423 -25.40 -4.06 12.05
C THR A 423 -24.81 -3.47 13.34
N LEU A 424 -25.40 -3.82 14.51
CA LEU A 424 -24.90 -3.36 15.80
C LEU A 424 -23.48 -3.86 16.06
N ALA A 425 -23.22 -5.15 15.82
CA ALA A 425 -21.89 -5.72 16.00
C ALA A 425 -20.84 -5.09 15.08
N ALA A 426 -21.18 -4.85 13.81
CA ALA A 426 -20.30 -4.18 12.86
C ALA A 426 -20.00 -2.73 13.29
N ASN A 427 -21.01 -1.97 13.71
CA ASN A 427 -20.82 -0.59 14.17
C ASN A 427 -20.00 -0.52 15.47
N MET A 428 -20.22 -1.43 16.42
CA MET A 428 -19.42 -1.50 17.65
C MET A 428 -17.95 -1.86 17.35
N ALA A 429 -17.70 -2.78 16.44
CA ALA A 429 -16.33 -3.11 16.02
C ALA A 429 -15.62 -1.90 15.37
N LEU A 430 -16.30 -1.17 14.49
CA LEU A 430 -15.75 0.02 13.83
C LEU A 430 -15.59 1.24 14.76
N THR A 431 -16.33 1.32 15.86
CA THR A 431 -16.25 2.43 16.82
C THR A 431 -15.46 2.04 18.07
N LEU A 432 -16.07 1.26 18.97
CA LEU A 432 -15.43 0.85 20.22
C LEU A 432 -14.20 -0.04 19.98
N GLY A 433 -14.29 -0.95 19.00
CA GLY A 433 -13.13 -1.78 18.60
C GLY A 433 -11.97 -0.94 18.09
N THR A 434 -12.24 0.12 17.33
CA THR A 434 -11.21 1.05 16.84
C THR A 434 -10.61 1.86 18.00
N VAL A 435 -11.43 2.42 18.87
CA VAL A 435 -10.96 3.16 20.05
C VAL A 435 -10.09 2.27 20.95
N PHE A 436 -10.52 1.04 21.18
CA PHE A 436 -9.75 0.05 21.94
C PHE A 436 -8.41 -0.27 21.27
N SER A 437 -8.42 -0.56 19.97
CA SER A 437 -7.22 -0.92 19.21
C SER A 437 -6.21 0.24 19.15
N ILE A 438 -6.68 1.47 18.90
CA ILE A 438 -5.83 2.67 18.91
C ILE A 438 -5.33 2.95 20.33
N GLY A 439 -6.18 2.79 21.35
CA GLY A 439 -5.77 2.94 22.76
C GLY A 439 -4.62 2.01 23.12
N VAL A 440 -4.70 0.72 22.73
CA VAL A 440 -3.60 -0.23 22.90
C VAL A 440 -2.36 0.22 22.09
N GLY A 441 -2.53 0.74 20.89
CA GLY A 441 -1.43 1.28 20.07
C GLY A 441 -0.73 2.48 20.75
N ILE A 442 -1.48 3.37 21.37
CA ILE A 442 -0.94 4.52 22.14
C ILE A 442 -0.15 4.00 23.34
N LEU A 443 -0.67 3.01 24.07
CA LEU A 443 0.05 2.39 25.17
C LEU A 443 1.35 1.75 24.70
N TYR A 444 1.32 1.03 23.59
CA TYR A 444 2.46 0.31 23.01
C TYR A 444 3.56 1.24 22.50
N LEU A 445 3.20 2.37 21.88
CA LEU A 445 4.17 3.26 21.21
C LEU A 445 4.67 4.38 22.12
N TRP A 446 3.82 4.90 23.02
CA TRP A 446 4.15 6.16 23.73
C TRP A 446 4.09 6.08 25.25
N VAL A 447 3.10 5.40 25.83
CA VAL A 447 2.95 5.38 27.30
C VAL A 447 3.89 4.36 27.94
N PHE A 448 3.95 3.16 27.34
CA PHE A 448 4.84 2.07 27.74
C PHE A 448 5.60 1.57 26.49
N PRO A 449 6.55 2.35 25.95
CA PRO A 449 7.19 2.01 24.68
C PRO A 449 7.74 0.59 24.68
N ALA A 450 7.39 -0.18 23.66
CA ALA A 450 7.77 -1.59 23.56
C ALA A 450 9.30 -1.78 23.51
N GLU A 451 10.03 -0.79 23.06
CA GLU A 451 11.50 -0.76 23.09
C GLU A 451 12.08 -0.74 24.52
N GLN A 452 11.31 -0.24 25.50
CA GLN A 452 11.72 -0.12 26.90
C GLN A 452 11.09 -1.19 27.79
N TYR A 453 9.97 -1.79 27.38
CA TYR A 453 9.18 -2.73 28.16
C TYR A 453 9.07 -4.08 27.45
N ASN A 454 9.92 -5.04 27.81
CA ASN A 454 9.97 -6.39 27.23
C ASN A 454 8.70 -7.25 27.47
N ALA A 455 7.72 -6.73 28.20
CA ALA A 455 6.47 -7.45 28.48
C ALA A 455 5.49 -7.43 27.29
N TRP A 456 5.68 -6.55 26.31
CA TRP A 456 4.82 -6.49 25.14
C TRP A 456 5.11 -7.63 24.16
N PRO A 457 4.08 -8.29 23.60
CA PRO A 457 4.28 -9.16 22.47
C PRO A 457 4.64 -8.33 21.23
N HIS A 458 5.24 -8.96 20.22
CA HIS A 458 5.50 -8.33 18.95
C HIS A 458 4.20 -7.71 18.37
N PHE A 459 4.28 -6.52 17.75
CA PHE A 459 3.10 -5.75 17.31
C PHE A 459 2.16 -6.52 16.36
N MET A 460 2.70 -7.42 15.53
CA MET A 460 1.86 -8.29 14.68
C MET A 460 1.01 -9.26 15.52
N LEU A 461 1.61 -9.86 16.54
CA LEU A 461 0.87 -10.77 17.43
C LEU A 461 -0.18 -10.00 18.22
N LEU A 462 0.12 -8.78 18.62
CA LEU A 462 -0.84 -7.89 19.25
C LEU A 462 -2.00 -7.53 18.30
N SER A 463 -1.72 -7.29 17.02
CA SER A 463 -2.74 -7.12 15.98
C SER A 463 -3.67 -8.35 15.87
N PHE A 464 -3.11 -9.55 15.95
CA PHE A 464 -3.90 -10.79 15.99
C PHE A 464 -4.77 -10.88 17.22
N TYR A 465 -4.24 -10.59 18.41
CA TYR A 465 -5.03 -10.61 19.65
C TYR A 465 -6.17 -9.59 19.62
N LEU A 466 -5.92 -8.38 19.13
CA LEU A 466 -6.95 -7.36 18.93
C LEU A 466 -8.04 -7.84 17.97
N PHE A 467 -7.67 -8.45 16.86
CA PHE A 467 -8.63 -9.05 15.92
C PHE A 467 -9.48 -10.14 16.58
N VAL A 468 -8.88 -11.03 17.37
CA VAL A 468 -9.60 -12.09 18.08
C VAL A 468 -10.57 -11.51 19.10
N ILE A 469 -10.13 -10.54 19.91
CA ILE A 469 -10.98 -9.90 20.93
C ILE A 469 -12.16 -9.19 20.27
N ILE A 470 -11.90 -8.39 19.21
CA ILE A 470 -12.96 -7.71 18.46
C ILE A 470 -13.89 -8.71 17.79
N GLY A 471 -13.35 -9.79 17.20
CA GLY A 471 -14.13 -10.87 16.60
C GLY A 471 -15.04 -11.59 17.58
N ILE A 472 -14.54 -11.93 18.75
CA ILE A 472 -15.35 -12.50 19.84
C ILE A 472 -16.46 -11.53 20.25
N GLY A 473 -16.14 -10.23 20.41
CA GLY A 473 -17.13 -9.20 20.69
C GLY A 473 -18.21 -9.13 19.60
N MET A 474 -17.83 -9.19 18.32
CA MET A 474 -18.77 -9.24 17.21
C MET A 474 -19.67 -10.49 17.25
N ILE A 475 -19.11 -11.65 17.59
CA ILE A 475 -19.89 -12.90 17.74
C ILE A 475 -20.91 -12.74 18.87
N VAL A 476 -20.47 -12.35 20.06
CA VAL A 476 -21.33 -12.19 21.25
C VAL A 476 -22.47 -11.21 20.97
N VAL A 477 -22.16 -10.03 20.45
CA VAL A 477 -23.17 -9.01 20.13
C VAL A 477 -24.12 -9.51 19.04
N SER A 478 -23.64 -10.18 17.99
CA SER A 478 -24.49 -10.71 16.94
C SER A 478 -25.38 -11.86 17.39
N LEU A 479 -24.96 -12.63 18.40
CA LEU A 479 -25.79 -13.69 18.98
C LEU A 479 -26.89 -13.13 19.90
N TRP A 480 -26.59 -12.02 20.56
CA TRP A 480 -27.51 -11.36 21.48
C TRP A 480 -28.51 -10.45 20.76
N ASP A 481 -28.05 -9.74 19.73
CA ASP A 481 -28.87 -8.81 18.92
C ASP A 481 -29.83 -9.61 18.02
N LYS A 482 -31.14 -9.42 18.27
CA LYS A 482 -32.22 -10.05 17.50
C LYS A 482 -32.73 -9.20 16.35
N SER A 483 -32.06 -8.08 16.04
CA SER A 483 -32.48 -7.19 14.97
C SER A 483 -32.47 -7.91 13.61
N PRO A 484 -33.38 -7.55 12.68
CA PRO A 484 -33.42 -8.15 11.37
C PRO A 484 -32.11 -7.88 10.61
N GLN A 485 -31.56 -8.93 10.01
CA GLN A 485 -30.32 -8.83 9.25
C GLN A 485 -30.61 -8.18 7.90
N LEU A 486 -30.41 -6.87 7.85
CA LEU A 486 -30.53 -6.07 6.65
C LEU A 486 -29.40 -6.47 5.67
N GLY A 487 -29.74 -6.81 4.43
CA GLY A 487 -28.76 -6.74 3.35
C GLY A 487 -28.03 -8.01 2.93
N ILE A 488 -28.31 -9.19 3.48
CA ILE A 488 -27.75 -10.45 2.94
C ILE A 488 -28.18 -10.65 1.47
N LEU A 489 -29.38 -10.17 1.11
CA LEU A 489 -29.97 -10.24 -0.23
C LEU A 489 -29.38 -9.21 -1.21
N ASN A 490 -28.62 -8.21 -0.72
CA ASN A 490 -28.13 -7.10 -1.55
C ASN A 490 -26.65 -7.23 -1.94
N MET A 491 -25.96 -8.30 -1.52
CA MET A 491 -24.59 -8.56 -1.91
C MET A 491 -24.58 -9.46 -3.16
N GLU A 492 -24.85 -8.85 -4.30
CA GLU A 492 -24.75 -9.55 -5.57
C GLU A 492 -23.31 -10.04 -5.79
N LYS A 493 -23.17 -11.31 -6.10
CA LYS A 493 -21.90 -11.93 -6.48
C LYS A 493 -21.99 -12.33 -7.95
N ILE A 494 -20.95 -12.05 -8.70
CA ILE A 494 -20.82 -12.65 -10.03
C ILE A 494 -20.56 -14.15 -9.83
N GLU A 495 -21.51 -14.98 -10.23
CA GLU A 495 -21.45 -16.44 -10.06
C GLU A 495 -20.69 -17.14 -11.19
N ASP A 496 -20.30 -16.41 -12.21
CA ASP A 496 -19.54 -16.94 -13.33
C ASP A 496 -18.26 -17.64 -12.84
N LYS A 497 -18.03 -18.85 -13.34
CA LYS A 497 -16.79 -19.57 -13.07
C LYS A 497 -15.61 -18.75 -13.57
N PRO A 498 -14.52 -18.66 -12.81
CA PRO A 498 -13.30 -17.99 -13.25
C PRO A 498 -12.85 -18.57 -14.60
N ALA A 499 -12.40 -17.71 -15.51
CA ALA A 499 -11.89 -18.16 -16.79
C ALA A 499 -10.72 -19.13 -16.59
N ARG A 500 -10.62 -20.19 -17.39
CA ARG A 500 -9.58 -21.22 -17.27
C ARG A 500 -8.17 -20.63 -17.20
N ILE A 501 -7.91 -19.59 -17.99
CA ILE A 501 -6.61 -18.89 -17.97
C ILE A 501 -6.32 -18.25 -16.62
N VAL A 502 -7.32 -17.70 -15.92
CA VAL A 502 -7.16 -17.12 -14.57
C VAL A 502 -6.72 -18.19 -13.59
N LEU A 503 -7.38 -19.36 -13.61
CA LEU A 503 -7.02 -20.48 -12.73
C LEU A 503 -5.60 -20.99 -12.99
N ILE A 504 -5.20 -21.10 -14.26
CA ILE A 504 -3.83 -21.53 -14.64
C ILE A 504 -2.80 -20.54 -14.12
N LEU A 505 -3.00 -19.22 -14.36
CA LEU A 505 -2.06 -18.19 -13.92
C LEU A 505 -1.93 -18.14 -12.40
N TRP A 506 -3.04 -18.31 -11.66
CA TRP A 506 -3.01 -18.37 -10.20
C TRP A 506 -2.35 -19.66 -9.71
N GLY A 507 -2.60 -20.80 -10.36
CA GLY A 507 -1.92 -22.06 -10.06
C GLY A 507 -0.41 -21.94 -10.23
N LEU A 508 0.05 -21.35 -11.34
CA LEU A 508 1.47 -21.08 -11.58
C LEU A 508 2.09 -20.17 -10.51
N LEU A 509 1.40 -19.08 -10.15
CA LEU A 509 1.88 -18.19 -9.10
C LEU A 509 2.02 -18.90 -7.75
N ILE A 510 1.00 -19.67 -7.34
CA ILE A 510 1.02 -20.42 -6.08
C ILE A 510 2.17 -21.42 -6.06
N VAL A 511 2.37 -22.19 -7.14
CA VAL A 511 3.47 -23.16 -7.25
C VAL A 511 4.82 -22.45 -7.18
N THR A 512 4.97 -21.30 -7.87
CA THR A 512 6.21 -20.50 -7.81
C THR A 512 6.47 -19.99 -6.39
N MET A 513 5.45 -19.49 -5.71
CA MET A 513 5.58 -18.99 -4.33
C MET A 513 5.99 -20.11 -3.36
N ILE A 514 5.33 -21.27 -3.45
CA ILE A 514 5.71 -22.45 -2.64
C ILE A 514 7.17 -22.83 -2.93
N GLY A 515 7.57 -22.86 -4.21
CA GLY A 515 8.93 -23.15 -4.60
C GLY A 515 9.96 -22.17 -4.00
N LEU A 516 9.66 -20.87 -4.02
CA LEU A 516 10.51 -19.84 -3.41
C LEU A 516 10.61 -20.01 -1.88
N TYR A 517 9.50 -20.27 -1.19
CA TYR A 517 9.51 -20.51 0.26
C TYR A 517 10.29 -21.76 0.63
N ILE A 518 10.22 -22.84 -0.16
CA ILE A 518 11.02 -24.06 0.06
C ILE A 518 12.50 -23.76 -0.19
N PHE A 519 12.83 -23.09 -1.30
CA PHE A 519 14.20 -22.77 -1.67
C PHE A 519 14.92 -21.94 -0.60
N PHE A 520 14.28 -20.91 -0.07
CA PHE A 520 14.85 -20.01 0.94
C PHE A 520 14.61 -20.44 2.40
N ASN A 521 14.22 -21.68 2.65
CA ASN A 521 14.00 -22.20 4.01
C ASN A 521 14.83 -23.48 4.31
N GLY A 522 15.75 -23.82 3.47
CA GLY A 522 16.50 -25.08 3.54
C GLY A 522 18.02 -24.93 3.71
N HIS A 523 18.51 -23.75 4.04
CA HIS A 523 19.97 -23.50 4.12
C HIS A 523 20.39 -23.09 5.52
#